data_7f6b6d5d3e662eec9b7269aff6427509
#
_entry.id   7f6b6d5d3e662eec9b7269aff6427509
#
_cell.length_a   1.000
_cell.length_b   1.000
_cell.length_c   1.000
_cell.angle_alpha   90.00
_cell.angle_beta   90.00
_cell.angle_gamma   90.00
#
_symmetry.space_group_name_H-M   'P 1'
#
loop_
_entity.id
_entity.type
_entity.pdbx_description
1 polymer ?
#
loop_
_entity_poly.entity_id
_entity_poly.type
_entity_poly.pdbx_seq_one_letter_code
_entity_poly.pdbx_strand_id
1 'polypeptide(L)'
;MVLRIRKIVSLGSLALVASAVLLLVGPLSGTASASASPCKRWGNDNPRHLSQRQARAAVRCLLNRRRENHGLRRLHKSSRLKKAAQKHTKRMKRERCFEHECPGEPSVLSRLKRVRYIHNGLRRWSYGENIAYGGSDFGTPKAIVRAWMHSAGHRHNILNPDFRQIGVGVLFGIPPEPGSNGTTFTTDFGMRKR
;
A
#
# COMPACT_ATOMS: atom_id res chain seq x y z
N MET A 1 47.24 -10.04 19.51
CA MET A 1 47.81 -11.19 18.76
C MET A 1 47.59 -10.89 17.26
N VAL A 2 48.67 -10.40 16.61
CA VAL A 2 48.64 -9.89 15.22
C VAL A 2 49.14 -10.99 14.31
N LEU A 3 48.34 -11.43 13.35
CA LEU A 3 48.78 -12.41 12.36
C LEU A 3 49.02 -11.70 11.01
N ARG A 4 50.30 -11.61 10.63
CA ARG A 4 50.77 -11.12 9.33
C ARG A 4 50.72 -12.30 8.33
N ILE A 5 50.08 -12.08 7.19
CA ILE A 5 50.19 -13.00 6.03
C ILE A 5 51.04 -12.32 4.94
N ARG A 6 52.11 -13.01 4.54
CA ARG A 6 53.09 -12.58 3.55
C ARG A 6 52.55 -12.77 2.13
N LYS A 7 52.87 -11.82 1.25
CA LYS A 7 52.70 -11.93 -0.22
C LYS A 7 53.71 -12.97 -0.75
N ILE A 8 53.19 -13.83 -1.62
CA ILE A 8 54.03 -14.65 -2.51
C ILE A 8 53.83 -14.11 -3.92
N VAL A 9 54.94 -13.62 -4.51
CA VAL A 9 55.03 -13.23 -5.92
C VAL A 9 55.55 -14.43 -6.69
N SER A 10 54.84 -14.90 -7.71
CA SER A 10 55.33 -15.88 -8.66
C SER A 10 55.37 -15.24 -10.03
N LEU A 11 56.59 -15.13 -10.60
CA LEU A 11 56.82 -14.79 -12.01
C LEU A 11 56.72 -16.11 -12.82
N GLY A 12 56.00 -16.07 -13.93
CA GLY A 12 55.93 -17.21 -14.86
C GLY A 12 55.38 -16.83 -16.23
N SER A 13 56.32 -16.63 -17.15
CA SER A 13 56.30 -16.87 -18.60
C SER A 13 55.21 -16.28 -19.50
N LEU A 14 55.68 -15.43 -20.39
CA LEU A 14 55.00 -15.01 -21.64
C LEU A 14 54.78 -16.21 -22.57
N ALA A 15 53.56 -16.38 -23.04
CA ALA A 15 53.21 -17.10 -24.25
C ALA A 15 52.29 -16.17 -25.08
N LEU A 16 52.81 -15.69 -26.23
CA LEU A 16 52.04 -14.98 -27.25
C LEU A 16 51.12 -15.99 -27.94
N VAL A 17 49.83 -15.84 -27.81
CA VAL A 17 48.83 -16.51 -28.64
C VAL A 17 48.01 -15.41 -29.35
N ALA A 18 48.19 -15.30 -30.66
CA ALA A 18 47.33 -14.48 -31.50
C ALA A 18 45.94 -15.12 -31.56
N SER A 19 44.98 -14.48 -30.98
CA SER A 19 43.58 -14.91 -31.06
C SER A 19 42.76 -13.87 -31.81
N ALA A 20 42.15 -14.37 -32.89
CA ALA A 20 41.20 -13.62 -33.69
C ALA A 20 40.04 -13.08 -32.84
N VAL A 21 39.86 -11.76 -32.89
CA VAL A 21 38.72 -11.12 -32.23
C VAL A 21 37.48 -11.35 -33.10
N LEU A 22 36.70 -12.35 -32.74
CA LEU A 22 35.34 -12.54 -33.27
C LEU A 22 34.43 -11.56 -32.52
N LEU A 23 34.09 -10.44 -33.14
CA LEU A 23 33.09 -9.50 -32.64
C LEU A 23 31.70 -10.15 -32.67
N LEU A 24 31.36 -10.88 -31.62
CA LEU A 24 29.98 -11.27 -31.32
C LEU A 24 29.24 -10.05 -30.86
N VAL A 25 28.56 -9.38 -31.78
CA VAL A 25 27.51 -8.38 -31.47
C VAL A 25 26.35 -9.20 -30.89
N GLY A 26 26.39 -9.45 -29.57
CA GLY A 26 25.25 -9.99 -28.85
C GLY A 26 24.12 -8.98 -28.82
N PRO A 27 22.85 -9.41 -28.88
CA PRO A 27 21.73 -8.50 -28.74
C PRO A 27 21.84 -7.77 -27.41
N LEU A 28 21.81 -6.43 -27.44
CA LEU A 28 21.66 -5.58 -26.27
C LEU A 28 20.28 -5.91 -25.64
N SER A 29 20.27 -6.92 -24.77
CA SER A 29 19.12 -7.16 -23.91
C SER A 29 18.98 -5.97 -22.99
N GLY A 30 18.23 -4.97 -23.44
CA GLY A 30 17.83 -3.84 -22.63
C GLY A 30 17.12 -4.38 -21.38
N THR A 31 17.84 -4.44 -20.26
CA THR A 31 17.23 -4.74 -18.97
C THR A 31 16.25 -3.61 -18.68
N ALA A 32 14.97 -3.84 -18.98
CA ALA A 32 13.90 -2.96 -18.54
C ALA A 32 14.01 -2.84 -17.02
N SER A 33 14.49 -1.69 -16.55
CA SER A 33 14.61 -1.41 -15.12
C SER A 33 13.23 -1.55 -14.50
N ALA A 34 13.01 -2.66 -13.80
CA ALA A 34 11.75 -2.93 -13.15
C ALA A 34 11.45 -1.80 -12.17
N SER A 35 10.45 -0.98 -12.50
CA SER A 35 10.01 0.13 -11.64
C SER A 35 9.75 -0.37 -10.23
N ALA A 36 10.38 0.25 -9.24
CA ALA A 36 10.22 -0.15 -7.84
C ALA A 36 8.74 -0.19 -7.45
N SER A 37 8.34 -1.26 -6.75
CA SER A 37 6.95 -1.42 -6.33
C SER A 37 6.47 -0.22 -5.50
N PRO A 38 5.17 0.14 -5.56
CA PRO A 38 4.62 1.26 -4.78
C PRO A 38 4.93 1.19 -3.28
N CYS A 39 5.11 -0.01 -2.72
CA CYS A 39 5.51 -0.19 -1.33
C CYS A 39 6.91 0.34 -1.04
N LYS A 40 7.87 0.07 -1.94
CA LYS A 40 9.25 0.53 -1.80
C LYS A 40 9.38 2.00 -2.15
N ARG A 41 8.68 2.44 -3.20
CA ARG A 41 8.81 3.79 -3.74
C ARG A 41 8.17 4.86 -2.86
N TRP A 42 6.98 4.59 -2.30
CA TRP A 42 6.17 5.60 -1.61
C TRP A 42 5.74 5.21 -0.19
N GLY A 43 6.20 4.07 0.31
CA GLY A 43 5.77 3.56 1.61
C GLY A 43 6.18 4.43 2.79
N ASN A 44 7.39 4.98 2.74
CA ASN A 44 7.97 5.81 3.79
C ASN A 44 7.88 7.32 3.51
N ASP A 45 7.38 7.70 2.33
CA ASP A 45 7.39 9.11 1.94
C ASP A 45 6.44 9.92 2.82
N ASN A 46 6.91 11.10 3.19
CA ASN A 46 6.11 12.07 3.91
C ASN A 46 4.85 12.41 3.09
N PRO A 47 3.68 12.51 3.71
CA PRO A 47 2.43 12.86 3.03
C PRO A 47 2.52 14.09 2.13
N ARG A 48 3.32 15.10 2.49
CA ARG A 48 3.50 16.33 1.69
C ARG A 48 4.13 16.07 0.31
N HIS A 49 4.90 15.00 0.17
CA HIS A 49 5.60 14.65 -1.07
C HIS A 49 4.83 13.65 -1.92
N LEU A 50 3.66 13.21 -1.47
CA LEU A 50 2.84 12.24 -2.18
C LEU A 50 1.57 12.89 -2.74
N SER A 51 1.22 12.51 -3.96
CA SER A 51 -0.16 12.66 -4.41
C SER A 51 -1.06 11.63 -3.71
N GLN A 52 -2.35 11.92 -3.59
CA GLN A 52 -3.32 10.95 -3.07
C GLN A 52 -3.31 9.63 -3.86
N ARG A 53 -3.01 9.67 -5.16
CA ARG A 53 -2.88 8.46 -5.99
C ARG A 53 -1.72 7.58 -5.54
N GLN A 54 -0.58 8.19 -5.27
CA GLN A 54 0.63 7.50 -4.79
C GLN A 54 0.42 6.91 -3.39
N ALA A 55 -0.15 7.71 -2.46
CA ALA A 55 -0.47 7.24 -1.11
C ALA A 55 -1.45 6.04 -1.12
N ARG A 56 -2.51 6.10 -1.93
CA ARG A 56 -3.44 4.96 -2.13
C ARG A 56 -2.74 3.73 -2.69
N ALA A 57 -1.84 3.91 -3.64
CA ALA A 57 -1.08 2.80 -4.23
C ALA A 57 -0.14 2.16 -3.21
N ALA A 58 0.55 2.97 -2.40
CA ALA A 58 1.45 2.50 -1.35
C ALA A 58 0.69 1.72 -0.26
N VAL A 59 -0.42 2.26 0.27
CA VAL A 59 -1.24 1.58 1.29
C VAL A 59 -1.73 0.22 0.76
N ARG A 60 -2.32 0.17 -0.43
CA ARG A 60 -2.79 -1.10 -1.01
C ARG A 60 -1.66 -2.10 -1.23
N CYS A 61 -0.50 -1.62 -1.67
CA CYS A 61 0.69 -2.45 -1.84
C CYS A 61 1.13 -3.07 -0.50
N LEU A 62 1.24 -2.25 0.55
CA LEU A 62 1.65 -2.68 1.88
C LEU A 62 0.66 -3.66 2.51
N LEU A 63 -0.65 -3.40 2.38
CA LEU A 63 -1.69 -4.31 2.85
C LEU A 63 -1.60 -5.67 2.13
N ASN A 64 -1.41 -5.67 0.82
CA ASN A 64 -1.25 -6.91 0.06
C ASN A 64 0.00 -7.69 0.47
N ARG A 65 1.12 -7.02 0.74
CA ARG A 65 2.31 -7.69 1.30
C ARG A 65 2.03 -8.33 2.66
N ARG A 66 1.26 -7.66 3.54
CA ARG A 66 0.84 -8.26 4.83
C ARG A 66 0.01 -9.51 4.60
N ARG A 67 -0.94 -9.46 3.67
CA ARG A 67 -1.76 -10.62 3.32
C ARG A 67 -0.93 -11.77 2.74
N GLU A 68 -0.05 -11.49 1.79
CA GLU A 68 0.85 -12.49 1.19
C GLU A 68 1.73 -13.18 2.23
N ASN A 69 2.28 -12.42 3.19
CA ASN A 69 3.06 -12.98 4.30
C ASN A 69 2.24 -13.90 5.24
N HIS A 70 0.91 -13.89 5.11
CA HIS A 70 -0.02 -14.77 5.84
C HIS A 70 -0.72 -15.77 4.90
N GLY A 71 -0.18 -16.04 3.71
CA GLY A 71 -0.75 -16.99 2.76
C GLY A 71 -2.09 -16.58 2.14
N LEU A 72 -2.48 -15.30 2.25
CA LEU A 72 -3.77 -14.81 1.81
C LEU A 72 -3.69 -14.19 0.41
N ARG A 73 -4.76 -14.35 -0.36
CA ARG A 73 -4.89 -13.74 -1.69
C ARG A 73 -4.85 -12.21 -1.62
N ARG A 74 -4.24 -11.60 -2.62
CA ARG A 74 -4.21 -10.14 -2.78
C ARG A 74 -5.60 -9.56 -2.95
N LEU A 75 -5.76 -8.33 -2.46
CA LEU A 75 -6.98 -7.52 -2.66
C LEU A 75 -6.87 -6.77 -4.00
N HIS A 76 -7.91 -6.86 -4.81
CA HIS A 76 -8.05 -6.12 -6.06
C HIS A 76 -8.67 -4.74 -5.82
N LYS A 77 -8.32 -3.77 -6.67
CA LYS A 77 -8.92 -2.43 -6.60
C LYS A 77 -10.42 -2.48 -6.94
N SER A 78 -11.23 -1.78 -6.14
CA SER A 78 -12.62 -1.50 -6.45
C SER A 78 -12.84 0.01 -6.51
N SER A 79 -13.31 0.52 -7.65
CA SER A 79 -13.66 1.93 -7.81
C SER A 79 -14.84 2.33 -6.92
N ARG A 80 -15.78 1.42 -6.70
CA ARG A 80 -16.94 1.64 -5.82
C ARG A 80 -16.53 1.76 -4.35
N LEU A 81 -15.73 0.81 -3.84
CA LEU A 81 -15.16 0.91 -2.48
C LEU A 81 -14.30 2.18 -2.33
N LYS A 82 -13.44 2.49 -3.33
CA LYS A 82 -12.68 3.74 -3.31
C LYS A 82 -13.58 4.98 -3.22
N LYS A 83 -14.71 5.00 -3.94
CA LYS A 83 -15.65 6.12 -3.91
C LYS A 83 -16.28 6.28 -2.53
N ALA A 84 -16.67 5.19 -1.86
CA ALA A 84 -17.20 5.22 -0.50
C ALA A 84 -16.14 5.69 0.50
N ALA A 85 -15.00 5.03 0.55
CA ALA A 85 -13.87 5.38 1.41
C ALA A 85 -13.44 6.85 1.26
N GLN A 86 -13.32 7.35 0.02
CA GLN A 86 -12.92 8.74 -0.23
C GLN A 86 -13.97 9.76 0.25
N LYS A 87 -15.26 9.45 0.09
CA LYS A 87 -16.34 10.31 0.59
C LYS A 87 -16.32 10.39 2.11
N HIS A 88 -16.15 9.24 2.77
CA HIS A 88 -16.04 9.18 4.23
C HIS A 88 -14.81 9.93 4.73
N THR A 89 -13.62 9.71 4.14
CA THR A 89 -12.41 10.46 4.50
C THR A 89 -12.62 11.98 4.38
N LYS A 90 -13.32 12.43 3.32
CA LYS A 90 -13.67 13.84 3.15
C LYS A 90 -14.61 14.34 4.25
N ARG A 91 -15.58 13.52 4.64
CA ARG A 91 -16.52 13.86 5.69
C ARG A 91 -15.83 14.00 7.04
N MET A 92 -15.04 13.01 7.44
CA MET A 92 -14.25 13.05 8.67
C MET A 92 -13.46 14.37 8.79
N LYS A 93 -12.74 14.75 7.72
CA LYS A 93 -11.96 15.98 7.72
C LYS A 93 -12.83 17.25 7.81
N ARG A 94 -13.92 17.32 7.02
CA ARG A 94 -14.79 18.49 6.97
C ARG A 94 -15.50 18.74 8.28
N GLU A 95 -15.96 17.67 8.92
CA GLU A 95 -16.77 17.72 10.15
C GLU A 95 -15.93 17.57 11.42
N ARG A 96 -14.59 17.48 11.26
CA ARG A 96 -13.65 17.30 12.38
C ARG A 96 -14.02 16.09 13.25
N CYS A 97 -14.55 15.06 12.63
CA CYS A 97 -14.96 13.80 13.24
C CYS A 97 -13.96 12.69 12.89
N PHE A 98 -13.68 11.81 13.83
CA PHE A 98 -12.88 10.60 13.56
C PHE A 98 -13.60 9.37 14.10
N GLU A 99 -14.59 8.92 13.37
CA GLU A 99 -15.45 7.79 13.70
C GLU A 99 -15.80 7.03 12.40
N HIS A 100 -16.21 5.77 12.51
CA HIS A 100 -16.74 5.00 11.38
C HIS A 100 -18.04 5.60 10.82
N GLU A 101 -18.80 6.28 11.64
CA GLU A 101 -20.03 6.95 11.29
C GLU A 101 -20.07 8.32 11.99
N CYS A 102 -19.70 9.37 11.28
CA CYS A 102 -19.78 10.74 11.80
C CYS A 102 -21.23 11.16 12.04
N PRO A 103 -21.50 12.10 12.92
CA PRO A 103 -22.85 12.59 13.17
C PRO A 103 -23.62 12.88 11.88
N GLY A 104 -24.82 12.30 11.73
CA GLY A 104 -25.65 12.44 10.53
C GLY A 104 -25.10 11.75 9.27
N GLU A 105 -24.04 10.96 9.38
CA GLU A 105 -23.57 10.14 8.27
C GLU A 105 -24.32 8.81 8.22
N PRO A 106 -24.63 8.30 7.02
CA PRO A 106 -25.14 6.95 6.88
C PRO A 106 -24.11 5.90 7.29
N SER A 107 -24.59 4.76 7.81
CA SER A 107 -23.74 3.63 8.17
C SER A 107 -22.82 3.19 7.03
N VAL A 108 -21.72 2.50 7.38
CA VAL A 108 -20.80 1.92 6.40
C VAL A 108 -21.57 1.12 5.35
N LEU A 109 -22.50 0.26 5.78
CA LEU A 109 -23.35 -0.52 4.87
C LEU A 109 -24.13 0.38 3.91
N SER A 110 -24.77 1.43 4.42
CA SER A 110 -25.55 2.37 3.62
C SER A 110 -24.66 3.12 2.62
N ARG A 111 -23.45 3.51 3.02
CA ARG A 111 -22.46 4.12 2.10
C ARG A 111 -22.09 3.18 0.97
N LEU A 112 -21.90 1.89 1.27
CA LEU A 112 -21.56 0.86 0.27
C LEU A 112 -22.75 0.57 -0.68
N LYS A 113 -23.99 0.59 -0.18
CA LYS A 113 -25.19 0.51 -1.00
C LYS A 113 -25.33 1.72 -1.94
N ARG A 114 -25.12 2.94 -1.44
CA ARG A 114 -25.18 4.19 -2.24
C ARG A 114 -24.19 4.20 -3.42
N VAL A 115 -23.03 3.58 -3.27
CA VAL A 115 -22.08 3.45 -4.39
C VAL A 115 -22.31 2.18 -5.23
N ARG A 116 -23.39 1.44 -4.95
CA ARG A 116 -23.77 0.19 -5.63
C ARG A 116 -22.68 -0.89 -5.53
N TYR A 117 -21.88 -0.87 -4.47
CA TYR A 117 -20.99 -1.99 -4.17
C TYR A 117 -21.78 -3.17 -3.65
N ILE A 118 -22.68 -2.93 -2.70
CA ILE A 118 -23.70 -3.87 -2.24
C ILE A 118 -25.03 -3.45 -2.89
N HIS A 119 -25.71 -4.37 -3.54
CA HIS A 119 -26.98 -4.11 -4.22
C HIS A 119 -27.84 -5.38 -4.28
N ASN A 120 -29.10 -5.25 -4.61
CA ASN A 120 -30.00 -6.39 -4.81
C ASN A 120 -29.45 -7.32 -5.92
N GLY A 121 -29.71 -8.63 -5.80
CA GLY A 121 -29.18 -9.64 -6.73
C GLY A 121 -27.81 -10.19 -6.36
N LEU A 122 -27.21 -9.76 -5.24
CA LEU A 122 -26.05 -10.44 -4.66
C LEU A 122 -26.51 -11.57 -3.73
N ARG A 123 -26.00 -12.77 -3.97
CA ARG A 123 -26.26 -13.93 -3.09
C ARG A 123 -25.47 -13.88 -1.80
N ARG A 124 -24.25 -13.36 -1.87
CA ARG A 124 -23.34 -13.24 -0.68
C ARG A 124 -22.49 -11.98 -0.81
N TRP A 125 -22.30 -11.31 0.31
CA TRP A 125 -21.39 -10.18 0.44
C TRP A 125 -20.88 -10.05 1.88
N SER A 126 -19.71 -9.45 2.02
CA SER A 126 -19.13 -9.05 3.30
C SER A 126 -18.34 -7.75 3.11
N TYR A 127 -18.18 -7.01 4.19
CA TYR A 127 -17.42 -5.76 4.18
C TYR A 127 -16.73 -5.52 5.52
N GLY A 128 -15.76 -4.64 5.50
CA GLY A 128 -15.09 -4.10 6.68
C GLY A 128 -14.48 -2.75 6.35
N GLU A 129 -14.26 -1.94 7.37
CA GLU A 129 -13.64 -0.63 7.23
C GLU A 129 -12.53 -0.45 8.25
N ASN A 130 -11.39 0.12 7.83
CA ASN A 130 -10.37 0.65 8.72
C ASN A 130 -10.21 2.13 8.47
N ILE A 131 -10.12 2.91 9.53
CA ILE A 131 -9.79 4.33 9.50
C ILE A 131 -8.52 4.58 10.29
N ALA A 132 -7.75 5.58 9.90
CA ALA A 132 -6.61 6.07 10.65
C ALA A 132 -6.23 7.48 10.20
N TYR A 133 -5.60 8.21 11.10
CA TYR A 133 -4.86 9.42 10.75
C TYR A 133 -3.51 9.43 11.47
N GLY A 134 -2.59 10.23 10.97
CA GLY A 134 -1.31 10.47 11.62
C GLY A 134 -0.70 11.77 11.15
N GLY A 135 -0.07 12.50 12.06
CA GLY A 135 0.70 13.70 11.75
C GLY A 135 2.12 13.35 11.30
N SER A 136 2.73 14.18 10.47
CA SER A 136 4.12 14.03 10.01
C SER A 136 4.47 12.60 9.60
N ASP A 137 5.50 12.00 10.18
CA ASP A 137 5.98 10.65 9.86
C ASP A 137 4.99 9.54 10.24
N PHE A 138 4.12 9.78 11.22
CA PHE A 138 3.04 8.86 11.58
C PHE A 138 1.93 8.81 10.51
N GLY A 139 1.85 9.83 9.64
CA GLY A 139 0.93 9.87 8.50
C GLY A 139 1.45 9.15 7.25
N THR A 140 2.66 8.58 7.25
CA THR A 140 3.17 7.82 6.10
C THR A 140 2.38 6.54 5.87
N PRO A 141 2.24 6.08 4.61
CA PRO A 141 1.54 4.83 4.30
C PRO A 141 2.02 3.63 5.14
N LYS A 142 3.34 3.55 5.40
CA LYS A 142 3.93 2.45 6.18
C LYS A 142 3.60 2.56 7.67
N ALA A 143 3.64 3.76 8.24
CA ALA A 143 3.28 3.98 9.64
C ALA A 143 1.82 3.63 9.90
N ILE A 144 0.91 4.07 9.03
CA ILE A 144 -0.52 3.77 9.09
C ILE A 144 -0.78 2.26 9.00
N VAL A 145 -0.21 1.57 8.01
CA VAL A 145 -0.39 0.12 7.88
C VAL A 145 0.23 -0.63 9.05
N ARG A 146 1.34 -0.15 9.61
CA ARG A 146 1.93 -0.71 10.83
C ARG A 146 0.99 -0.56 12.02
N ALA A 147 0.43 0.63 12.23
CA ALA A 147 -0.53 0.89 13.30
C ALA A 147 -1.76 -0.02 13.20
N TRP A 148 -2.34 -0.15 12.00
CA TRP A 148 -3.45 -1.08 11.79
C TRP A 148 -3.10 -2.54 12.10
N MET A 149 -1.89 -3.00 11.77
CA MET A 149 -1.47 -4.37 12.07
C MET A 149 -1.24 -4.63 13.56
N HIS A 150 -1.01 -3.60 14.38
CA HIS A 150 -0.89 -3.70 15.84
C HIS A 150 -2.23 -3.56 16.57
N SER A 151 -3.31 -3.24 15.87
CA SER A 151 -4.67 -3.17 16.41
C SER A 151 -5.46 -4.42 16.01
N ALA A 152 -5.99 -5.16 16.97
CA ALA A 152 -6.66 -6.44 16.73
C ALA A 152 -7.81 -6.33 15.71
N GLY A 153 -8.70 -5.35 15.86
CA GLY A 153 -9.85 -5.14 14.94
C GLY A 153 -9.41 -4.75 13.52
N HIS A 154 -8.46 -3.82 13.40
CA HIS A 154 -7.95 -3.43 12.07
C HIS A 154 -7.18 -4.57 11.40
N ARG A 155 -6.36 -5.30 12.16
CA ARG A 155 -5.64 -6.49 11.67
C ARG A 155 -6.61 -7.58 11.20
N HIS A 156 -7.69 -7.81 11.94
CA HIS A 156 -8.74 -8.76 11.55
C HIS A 156 -9.28 -8.43 10.14
N ASN A 157 -9.64 -7.18 9.88
CA ASN A 157 -10.09 -6.77 8.56
C ASN A 157 -9.01 -6.98 7.48
N ILE A 158 -7.75 -6.63 7.76
CA ILE A 158 -6.65 -6.78 6.80
C ILE A 158 -6.43 -8.26 6.44
N LEU A 159 -6.50 -9.13 7.43
CA LEU A 159 -6.23 -10.57 7.28
C LEU A 159 -7.48 -11.42 7.06
N ASN A 160 -8.65 -10.81 6.90
CA ASN A 160 -9.88 -11.56 6.63
C ASN A 160 -9.76 -12.34 5.30
N PRO A 161 -9.84 -13.68 5.33
CA PRO A 161 -9.63 -14.52 4.15
C PRO A 161 -10.74 -14.38 3.10
N ASP A 162 -11.92 -13.89 3.50
CA ASP A 162 -13.05 -13.71 2.58
C ASP A 162 -12.91 -12.50 1.66
N PHE A 163 -12.23 -11.45 2.12
CA PHE A 163 -12.11 -10.23 1.33
C PHE A 163 -11.31 -10.44 0.04
N ARG A 164 -11.81 -9.83 -1.04
CA ARG A 164 -11.24 -9.89 -2.40
C ARG A 164 -10.94 -8.52 -2.97
N GLN A 165 -11.59 -7.48 -2.46
CA GLN A 165 -11.53 -6.14 -3.02
C GLN A 165 -11.25 -5.09 -1.95
N ILE A 166 -10.62 -3.99 -2.36
CA ILE A 166 -10.29 -2.86 -1.50
C ILE A 166 -10.51 -1.54 -2.23
N GLY A 167 -11.02 -0.56 -1.49
CA GLY A 167 -10.98 0.85 -1.84
C GLY A 167 -10.23 1.64 -0.78
N VAL A 168 -9.39 2.58 -1.19
CA VAL A 168 -8.63 3.44 -0.28
C VAL A 168 -9.01 4.88 -0.53
N GLY A 169 -9.49 5.55 0.50
CA GLY A 169 -9.65 7.00 0.60
C GLY A 169 -8.45 7.63 1.29
N VAL A 170 -8.01 8.80 0.81
CA VAL A 170 -6.87 9.53 1.38
C VAL A 170 -7.13 11.01 1.29
N LEU A 171 -6.86 11.74 2.37
CA LEU A 171 -6.75 13.20 2.38
C LEU A 171 -5.56 13.63 3.22
N PHE A 172 -4.91 14.70 2.79
CA PHE A 172 -3.88 15.36 3.61
C PHE A 172 -4.55 16.25 4.67
N GLY A 173 -3.93 16.32 5.85
CA GLY A 173 -4.51 16.86 7.08
C GLY A 173 -5.18 15.77 7.92
N ILE A 174 -5.39 16.07 9.19
CA ILE A 174 -6.08 15.19 10.15
C ILE A 174 -7.42 15.80 10.58
N PRO A 175 -8.42 14.98 11.00
CA PRO A 175 -9.75 15.49 11.31
C PRO A 175 -9.77 16.56 12.41
N PRO A 176 -9.08 16.39 13.55
CA PRO A 176 -9.05 17.42 14.60
C PRO A 176 -8.43 18.75 14.13
N GLU A 177 -7.42 18.66 13.23
CA GLU A 177 -6.65 19.79 12.73
C GLU A 177 -6.52 19.71 11.20
N PRO A 178 -7.55 20.12 10.43
CA PRO A 178 -7.58 19.94 8.97
C PRO A 178 -6.43 20.59 8.20
N GLY A 179 -5.81 21.63 8.75
CA GLY A 179 -4.63 22.32 8.19
C GLY A 179 -3.28 21.68 8.55
N SER A 180 -3.26 20.69 9.43
CA SER A 180 -2.03 20.10 9.93
C SER A 180 -1.24 19.29 8.88
N ASN A 181 0.04 19.10 9.15
CA ASN A 181 0.90 18.22 8.37
C ASN A 181 0.65 16.74 8.73
N GLY A 182 -0.39 16.16 8.15
CA GLY A 182 -0.73 14.76 8.38
C GLY A 182 -1.56 14.18 7.25
N THR A 183 -2.03 12.98 7.46
CA THR A 183 -2.85 12.25 6.47
C THR A 183 -3.93 11.45 7.16
N THR A 184 -5.12 11.49 6.57
CA THR A 184 -6.27 10.66 6.98
C THR A 184 -6.53 9.60 5.91
N PHE A 185 -6.73 8.37 6.37
CA PHE A 185 -7.00 7.22 5.52
C PHE A 185 -8.30 6.53 5.93
N THR A 186 -9.02 6.05 4.94
CA THR A 186 -10.08 5.05 5.07
C THR A 186 -9.79 3.90 4.12
N THR A 187 -9.94 2.66 4.57
CA THR A 187 -9.92 1.50 3.67
C THR A 187 -11.22 0.72 3.83
N ASP A 188 -12.00 0.64 2.76
CA ASP A 188 -13.13 -0.25 2.66
C ASP A 188 -12.70 -1.56 2.02
N PHE A 189 -12.93 -2.66 2.72
CA PHE A 189 -12.72 -4.02 2.23
C PHE A 189 -14.04 -4.64 1.83
N GLY A 190 -14.00 -5.64 0.95
CA GLY A 190 -15.21 -6.37 0.65
C GLY A 190 -15.03 -7.59 -0.24
N MET A 191 -16.07 -8.41 -0.18
CA MET A 191 -16.33 -9.53 -1.09
C MET A 191 -17.81 -9.47 -1.51
N ARG A 192 -18.09 -9.87 -2.75
CA ARG A 192 -19.45 -10.02 -3.26
C ARG A 192 -19.50 -11.11 -4.31
N LYS A 193 -20.57 -11.91 -4.26
CA LYS A 193 -20.92 -12.95 -5.25
C LYS A 193 -22.32 -12.69 -5.79
N ARG A 194 -22.50 -12.84 -7.06
CA ARG A 194 -23.79 -12.93 -7.73
C ARG A 194 -24.36 -14.31 -7.59
#